data_20c35538381e5735ebe9c371ca1bc8d4
#
_entry.id   20c35538381e5735ebe9c371ca1bc8d4
#
_cell.length_a   1.000
_cell.length_b   1.000
_cell.length_c   1.000
_cell.angle_alpha   90.00
_cell.angle_beta   90.00
_cell.angle_gamma   90.00
#
_symmetry.space_group_name_H-M   'P 1'
#
loop_
_entity.id
_entity.type
_entity.pdbx_description
1 polymer ?
#
loop_
_entity_poly.entity_id
_entity_poly.type
_entity_poly.pdbx_seq_one_letter_code
_entity_poly.pdbx_strand_id
1 'polypeptide(L)'
;GSDFDFSISHSADVCACAVSFGASVGCDIQELVQAPEEKLVHNARYFMNENELQALSTQNACEYYTACWSKKEAYLKASGLGNDEDLTALEISGAEFEQKRLVVDEKIYYLTICTKKYE
;
A
#
# COMPACT_ATOMS: atom_id res chain seq x y z
N GLY A 1 -27.12 0.65 -11.55
CA GLY A 1 -25.85 1.22 -11.84
C GLY A 1 -24.79 0.18 -12.03
N SER A 2 -23.67 0.62 -12.47
CA SER A 2 -22.53 -0.25 -12.66
C SER A 2 -21.88 -0.58 -11.32
N ASP A 3 -21.68 -1.87 -11.08
CA ASP A 3 -20.95 -2.34 -9.90
C ASP A 3 -19.47 -2.54 -10.19
N PHE A 4 -19.02 -1.97 -11.28
CA PHE A 4 -17.63 -2.09 -11.75
C PHE A 4 -16.77 -0.98 -11.17
N ASP A 5 -15.59 -1.35 -10.70
CA ASP A 5 -14.57 -0.40 -10.28
C ASP A 5 -13.20 -0.88 -10.73
N PHE A 6 -12.26 0.04 -10.90
CA PHE A 6 -10.91 -0.33 -11.26
C PHE A 6 -9.90 0.64 -10.64
N SER A 7 -8.66 0.20 -10.54
CA SER A 7 -7.56 1.01 -10.00
C SER A 7 -6.28 0.68 -10.75
N ILE A 8 -5.48 1.68 -11.02
CA ILE A 8 -4.22 1.54 -11.76
C ILE A 8 -3.10 2.13 -10.92
N SER A 9 -1.95 1.48 -10.94
CA SER A 9 -0.74 1.95 -10.29
C SER A 9 0.47 1.61 -11.13
N HIS A 10 1.52 2.39 -11.02
CA HIS A 10 2.78 2.07 -11.69
C HIS A 10 3.95 2.45 -10.80
N SER A 11 5.05 1.73 -10.97
CA SER A 11 6.30 1.98 -10.28
C SER A 11 7.43 1.55 -11.21
N ALA A 12 8.39 2.43 -11.47
CA ALA A 12 9.43 2.20 -12.46
C ALA A 12 8.80 1.78 -13.80
N ASP A 13 9.14 0.61 -14.32
CA ASP A 13 8.65 0.13 -15.62
C ASP A 13 7.48 -0.85 -15.49
N VAL A 14 6.92 -1.00 -14.28
CA VAL A 14 5.85 -1.96 -14.01
C VAL A 14 4.53 -1.22 -13.79
N CYS A 15 3.47 -1.74 -14.39
CA CYS A 15 2.13 -1.20 -14.25
C CYS A 15 1.22 -2.31 -13.73
N ALA A 16 0.33 -1.96 -12.82
CA ALA A 16 -0.67 -2.88 -12.28
C ALA A 16 -2.06 -2.29 -12.43
N CYS A 17 -3.02 -3.17 -12.69
CA CYS A 17 -4.42 -2.78 -12.79
C CYS A 17 -5.25 -3.81 -12.06
N ALA A 18 -6.18 -3.36 -11.23
CA ALA A 18 -7.13 -4.22 -10.54
C ALA A 18 -8.54 -3.84 -10.93
N VAL A 19 -9.39 -4.83 -11.07
CA VAL A 19 -10.80 -4.65 -11.45
C VAL A 19 -11.65 -5.38 -10.43
N SER A 20 -12.76 -4.76 -10.04
CA SER A 20 -13.69 -5.35 -9.09
C SER A 20 -15.14 -5.15 -9.56
N PHE A 21 -15.95 -6.15 -9.26
CA PHE A 21 -17.40 -6.09 -9.47
C PHE A 21 -18.05 -6.23 -8.09
N GLY A 22 -18.89 -5.26 -7.73
CA GLY A 22 -19.64 -5.30 -6.47
C GLY A 22 -18.88 -4.74 -5.26
N ALA A 23 -17.71 -4.15 -5.48
CA ALA A 23 -16.95 -3.54 -4.40
C ALA A 23 -16.00 -2.50 -5.00
N SER A 24 -15.56 -1.55 -4.18
CA SER A 24 -14.52 -0.63 -4.62
C SER A 24 -13.16 -1.30 -4.50
N VAL A 25 -12.23 -0.90 -5.34
CA VAL A 25 -10.90 -1.49 -5.38
C VAL A 25 -9.82 -0.42 -5.47
N GLY A 26 -8.72 -0.66 -4.79
CA GLY A 26 -7.51 0.14 -4.92
C GLY A 26 -6.34 -0.79 -5.12
N CYS A 27 -5.45 -0.46 -6.04
CA CYS A 27 -4.20 -1.21 -6.15
C CYS A 27 -3.02 -0.26 -6.11
N ASP A 28 -1.93 -0.77 -5.61
CA ASP A 28 -0.70 -0.01 -5.51
C ASP A 28 0.47 -0.94 -5.74
N ILE A 29 1.44 -0.48 -6.54
CA ILE A 29 2.68 -1.21 -6.75
C ILE A 29 3.84 -0.29 -6.40
N GLN A 30 4.79 -0.81 -5.60
CA GLN A 30 5.93 -0.05 -5.14
C GLN A 30 7.20 -0.86 -5.32
N GLU A 31 8.20 -0.27 -5.95
CA GLU A 31 9.52 -0.86 -5.97
C GLU A 31 10.10 -0.78 -4.55
N LEU A 32 10.83 -1.82 -4.14
CA LEU A 32 11.45 -1.87 -2.82
C LEU A 32 12.29 -0.61 -2.57
N VAL A 33 11.98 0.07 -1.46
CA VAL A 33 12.76 1.23 -1.04
C VAL A 33 13.99 0.73 -0.30
N GLN A 34 15.17 1.09 -0.80
CA GLN A 34 16.43 0.70 -0.19
C GLN A 34 17.10 1.93 0.41
N ALA A 35 17.20 1.95 1.74
CA ALA A 35 17.79 3.05 2.48
C ALA A 35 18.23 2.57 3.85
N PRO A 36 19.14 3.30 4.52
CA PRO A 36 19.52 2.98 5.89
C PRO A 36 18.30 3.02 6.82
N GLU A 37 18.27 2.14 7.83
CA GLU A 37 17.13 2.05 8.74
C GLU A 37 16.75 3.39 9.37
N GLU A 38 17.72 4.17 9.80
CA GLU A 38 17.47 5.47 10.42
C GLU A 38 16.70 6.43 9.51
N LYS A 39 17.00 6.38 8.20
CA LYS A 39 16.30 7.21 7.22
C LYS A 39 14.88 6.69 7.01
N LEU A 40 14.72 5.38 6.97
CA LEU A 40 13.39 4.77 6.86
C LEU A 40 12.52 5.13 8.06
N VAL A 41 13.08 5.03 9.27
CA VAL A 41 12.36 5.39 10.49
C VAL A 41 11.92 6.85 10.46
N HIS A 42 12.82 7.74 10.05
CA HIS A 42 12.51 9.16 9.96
C HIS A 42 11.33 9.41 9.00
N ASN A 43 11.37 8.82 7.81
CA ASN A 43 10.32 9.00 6.81
C ASN A 43 9.03 8.26 7.18
N ALA A 44 9.15 7.13 7.88
CA ALA A 44 7.98 6.33 8.26
C ALA A 44 7.03 7.07 9.21
N ARG A 45 7.53 8.04 9.93
CA ARG A 45 6.70 8.82 10.87
C ARG A 45 5.57 9.58 10.18
N TYR A 46 5.67 9.77 8.86
CA TYR A 46 4.64 10.45 8.11
C TYR A 46 3.45 9.55 7.76
N PHE A 47 3.59 8.22 7.89
CA PHE A 47 2.51 7.31 7.50
C PHE A 47 2.34 6.10 8.41
N MET A 48 3.20 5.88 9.39
CA MET A 48 3.11 4.74 10.31
C MET A 48 2.62 5.17 11.69
N ASN A 49 1.79 4.32 12.29
CA ASN A 49 1.43 4.50 13.71
C ASN A 49 2.51 3.91 14.62
N GLU A 50 2.34 4.05 15.93
CA GLU A 50 3.32 3.58 16.92
C GLU A 50 3.63 2.09 16.79
N ASN A 51 2.61 1.26 16.60
CA ASN A 51 2.80 -0.18 16.49
C ASN A 51 3.61 -0.54 15.24
N GLU A 52 3.33 0.14 14.15
CA GLU A 52 4.06 -0.06 12.89
C GLU A 52 5.50 0.39 13.00
N LEU A 53 5.74 1.53 13.67
CA LEU A 53 7.10 2.03 13.88
C LEU A 53 7.92 1.06 14.73
N GLN A 54 7.31 0.46 15.75
CA GLN A 54 7.99 -0.56 16.55
C GLN A 54 8.32 -1.80 15.74
N ALA A 55 7.39 -2.24 14.89
CA ALA A 55 7.60 -3.41 14.05
C ALA A 55 8.70 -3.18 13.01
N LEU A 56 8.85 -1.94 12.55
CA LEU A 56 9.86 -1.59 11.55
C LEU A 56 11.27 -1.97 11.99
N SER A 57 11.59 -1.79 13.26
CA SER A 57 12.93 -2.07 13.79
C SER A 57 13.17 -3.55 14.10
N THR A 58 12.12 -4.39 14.07
CA THR A 58 12.25 -5.82 14.38
C THR A 58 12.17 -6.73 13.16
N GLN A 59 12.01 -6.16 11.97
CA GLN A 59 11.87 -6.90 10.73
C GLN A 59 12.85 -6.36 9.68
N ASN A 60 12.81 -6.91 8.47
CA ASN A 60 13.55 -6.34 7.37
C ASN A 60 12.94 -4.96 7.08
N ALA A 61 13.65 -3.91 7.48
CA ALA A 61 13.09 -2.56 7.48
C ALA A 61 12.69 -2.10 6.08
N CYS A 62 13.50 -2.37 5.06
CA CYS A 62 13.19 -1.94 3.70
C CYS A 62 11.92 -2.60 3.19
N GLU A 63 11.76 -3.90 3.42
CA GLU A 63 10.58 -4.62 2.96
C GLU A 63 9.34 -4.24 3.76
N TYR A 64 9.46 -4.15 5.08
CA TYR A 64 8.33 -3.77 5.91
C TYR A 64 7.84 -2.35 5.57
N TYR A 65 8.78 -1.42 5.42
CA TYR A 65 8.49 -0.04 5.04
C TYR A 65 7.71 0.01 3.71
N THR A 66 8.24 -0.65 2.69
CA THR A 66 7.63 -0.63 1.35
C THR A 66 6.25 -1.30 1.36
N ALA A 67 6.13 -2.43 2.02
CA ALA A 67 4.86 -3.16 2.12
C ALA A 67 3.79 -2.33 2.84
N CYS A 68 4.15 -1.66 3.92
CA CYS A 68 3.23 -0.83 4.68
C CYS A 68 2.75 0.38 3.87
N TRP A 69 3.67 1.05 3.18
CA TRP A 69 3.34 2.19 2.33
C TRP A 69 2.37 1.78 1.22
N SER A 70 2.68 0.67 0.53
CA SER A 70 1.84 0.15 -0.54
C SER A 70 0.43 -0.16 -0.05
N LYS A 71 0.32 -0.74 1.13
CA LYS A 71 -0.96 -1.10 1.72
C LYS A 71 -1.82 0.14 2.00
N LYS A 72 -1.23 1.18 2.55
CA LYS A 72 -1.96 2.42 2.85
C LYS A 72 -2.38 3.15 1.57
N GLU A 73 -1.51 3.17 0.57
CA GLU A 73 -1.85 3.77 -0.72
C GLU A 73 -3.01 3.04 -1.40
N ALA A 74 -3.00 1.71 -1.37
CA ALA A 74 -4.09 0.91 -1.94
C ALA A 74 -5.40 1.18 -1.21
N TYR A 75 -5.35 1.31 0.11
CA TYR A 75 -6.54 1.62 0.91
C TYR A 75 -7.12 3.00 0.55
N LEU A 76 -6.27 4.01 0.40
CA LEU A 76 -6.72 5.35 0.02
C LEU A 76 -7.44 5.32 -1.33
N LYS A 77 -6.89 4.58 -2.28
CA LYS A 77 -7.51 4.46 -3.61
C LYS A 77 -8.86 3.75 -3.54
N ALA A 78 -8.95 2.66 -2.76
CA ALA A 78 -10.20 1.92 -2.61
C ALA A 78 -11.27 2.74 -1.90
N SER A 79 -10.86 3.63 -1.00
CA SER A 79 -11.77 4.44 -0.19
C SER A 79 -12.14 5.77 -0.87
N GLY A 80 -11.49 6.11 -1.97
CA GLY A 80 -11.71 7.41 -2.62
C GLY A 80 -11.19 8.59 -1.82
N LEU A 81 -10.27 8.34 -0.88
CA LEU A 81 -9.71 9.39 -0.04
C LEU A 81 -8.54 10.08 -0.75
N GLY A 82 -8.39 11.37 -0.49
CA GLY A 82 -7.33 12.15 -1.08
C GLY A 82 -6.05 12.14 -0.27
N ASN A 83 -5.09 12.95 -0.71
CA ASN A 83 -3.77 13.04 -0.07
C ASN A 83 -3.79 13.81 1.25
N ASP A 84 -4.93 14.37 1.65
CA ASP A 84 -5.06 15.16 2.87
C ASP A 84 -5.26 14.31 4.11
N GLU A 85 -5.38 12.99 3.96
CA GLU A 85 -5.61 12.10 5.08
C GLU A 85 -4.37 11.93 5.94
N ASP A 86 -4.57 11.86 7.25
CA ASP A 86 -3.51 11.54 8.17
C ASP A 86 -3.27 10.02 8.15
N LEU A 87 -2.24 9.61 7.45
CA LEU A 87 -1.94 8.18 7.26
C LEU A 87 -1.55 7.48 8.56
N THR A 88 -1.05 8.24 9.55
CA THR A 88 -0.66 7.64 10.84
C THR A 88 -1.88 7.24 11.65
N ALA A 89 -3.01 7.90 11.44
CA ALA A 89 -4.26 7.64 12.14
C ALA A 89 -5.25 6.84 11.29
N LEU A 90 -4.83 6.38 10.11
CA LEU A 90 -5.71 5.72 9.17
C LEU A 90 -6.17 4.37 9.71
N GLU A 91 -7.50 4.20 9.79
CA GLU A 91 -8.11 2.96 10.23
C GLU A 91 -8.40 2.10 9.01
N ILE A 92 -7.62 1.04 8.83
CA ILE A 92 -7.73 0.17 7.67
C ILE A 92 -8.51 -1.11 7.90
N SER A 93 -9.14 -1.24 9.07
CA SER A 93 -10.03 -2.38 9.34
C SER A 93 -11.26 -2.31 8.43
N GLY A 94 -11.88 -3.44 8.16
CA GLY A 94 -13.07 -3.50 7.32
C GLY A 94 -12.78 -3.57 5.82
N ALA A 95 -11.53 -3.61 5.42
CA ALA A 95 -11.13 -3.82 4.05
C ALA A 95 -10.39 -5.15 3.94
N GLU A 96 -10.42 -5.75 2.75
CA GLU A 96 -9.65 -6.95 2.47
C GLU A 96 -8.41 -6.57 1.67
N PHE A 97 -7.28 -7.17 2.04
CA PHE A 97 -6.00 -6.89 1.40
C PHE A 97 -5.41 -8.18 0.84
N GLU A 98 -4.87 -8.08 -0.36
CA GLU A 98 -4.02 -9.10 -0.94
C GLU A 98 -2.72 -8.41 -1.30
N GLN A 99 -1.61 -8.91 -0.78
CA GLN A 99 -0.32 -8.31 -1.01
C GLN A 99 0.67 -9.37 -1.48
N LYS A 100 1.41 -9.05 -2.53
CA LYS A 100 2.38 -9.97 -3.12
C LYS A 100 3.72 -9.27 -3.30
N ARG A 101 4.77 -10.02 -2.99
CA ARG A 101 6.15 -9.62 -3.28
C ARG A 101 6.52 -10.20 -4.62
N LEU A 102 6.85 -9.34 -5.57
CA LEU A 102 7.16 -9.74 -6.94
C LEU A 102 8.59 -9.40 -7.30
N VAL A 103 9.21 -10.23 -8.12
CA VAL A 103 10.53 -9.94 -8.67
C VAL A 103 10.37 -9.83 -10.18
N VAL A 104 10.69 -8.66 -10.73
CA VAL A 104 10.60 -8.39 -12.18
C VAL A 104 11.90 -7.74 -12.60
N ASP A 105 12.59 -8.36 -13.57
CA ASP A 105 13.88 -7.88 -14.07
C ASP A 105 14.88 -7.58 -12.92
N GLU A 106 14.95 -8.52 -11.97
CA GLU A 106 15.87 -8.45 -10.82
C GLU A 106 15.53 -7.36 -9.79
N LYS A 107 14.38 -6.69 -9.96
CA LYS A 107 13.90 -5.70 -9.00
C LYS A 107 12.74 -6.27 -8.19
N ILE A 108 12.67 -5.86 -6.94
CA ILE A 108 11.63 -6.31 -6.01
C ILE A 108 10.53 -5.26 -5.94
N TYR A 109 9.28 -5.73 -6.02
CA TYR A 109 8.09 -4.89 -5.93
C TYR A 109 7.13 -5.46 -4.92
N TYR A 110 6.37 -4.59 -4.28
CA TYR A 110 5.21 -4.98 -3.50
C TYR A 110 3.95 -4.52 -4.22
N LEU A 111 3.07 -5.46 -4.50
CA LEU A 111 1.78 -5.20 -5.12
C LEU A 111 0.71 -5.41 -4.06
N THR A 112 -0.11 -4.41 -3.82
CA THR A 112 -1.23 -4.51 -2.88
C THR A 112 -2.53 -4.25 -3.61
N ILE A 113 -3.50 -5.11 -3.35
CA ILE A 113 -4.87 -4.94 -3.82
C ILE A 113 -5.76 -4.84 -2.59
N CYS A 114 -6.50 -3.76 -2.50
CA CYS A 114 -7.45 -3.51 -1.42
C CYS A 114 -8.86 -3.53 -1.98
N THR A 115 -9.73 -4.31 -1.37
CA THR A 115 -11.14 -4.39 -1.75
C THR A 115 -11.97 -3.93 -0.57
N LYS A 116 -12.90 -3.02 -0.82
CA LYS A 116 -13.75 -2.47 0.21
C LYS A 116 -15.20 -2.54 -0.26
N LYS A 117 -16.04 -3.19 0.53
CA LYS A 117 -17.44 -3.34 0.17
C LYS A 117 -18.12 -1.98 0.13
N TYR A 118 -19.05 -1.82 -0.81
CA TYR A 118 -19.91 -0.63 -0.84
C TYR A 118 -20.80 -0.62 0.41
N GLU A 119 -21.04 0.54 0.93
CA GLU A 119 -21.93 0.73 2.07
C GLU A 119 -23.36 0.92 1.62
#